data_b2de561a56bb42cab987cc55fd96f9cf
#
_entry.id   b2de561a56bb42cab987cc55fd96f9cf
#
_cell.length_a   1.000
_cell.length_b   1.000
_cell.length_c   1.000
_cell.angle_alpha   90.00
_cell.angle_beta   90.00
_cell.angle_gamma   90.00
#
_symmetry.space_group_name_H-M   'P 1'
#
loop_
_entity.id
_entity.type
_entity.pdbx_description
1 polymer ?
#
loop_
_entity_poly.entity_id
_entity_poly.type
_entity_poly.pdbx_seq_one_letter_code
_entity_poly.pdbx_strand_id
1 'polypeptide(L)'
;MAATSRDTHFMSEAHRFARQIPARPWPNPPVGAVVVRDGEIVGRGAHHGPGTPHAEAAALDDAGERARGATLYVTLEPCNHAGRTPPCTPRVLASGVARVVVGVRDPNPNVAGGGVEVLRAAGLQVDIGVLARGCLELIWPFVATSAFARPFVLLKTAQTLDGCFAPLDQPPGAPFYLTGDESLDEVHRQRRWCDLVLVGAGTVRTDRPRLDGRRAAGSGWSPEEDPRPACVDARLDAAPAWRDDPFTVFTGPDADPARADALRARGCEVIACAAANGRVDPADLLARAHAAGHRVIMVEGGPRLAASFLQADLVDRWLRFDAPMVLGAGRRWPEGFALPDPTGFHLTRTTRSDRDDALSVWDRTPFLDERLRLTGVPAGED
;
A
#
# COMPACT_ATOMS: atom_id res chain seq x y z
N MET A 1 30.28 3.55 4.29
CA MET A 1 30.98 2.84 3.17
C MET A 1 29.92 2.59 2.11
N ALA A 2 30.26 2.67 0.83
CA ALA A 2 29.32 2.33 -0.24
C ALA A 2 28.87 0.87 -0.10
N ALA A 3 27.58 0.59 -0.35
CA ALA A 3 27.03 -0.76 -0.36
C ALA A 3 27.80 -1.63 -1.35
N THR A 4 28.18 -2.82 -0.93
CA THR A 4 28.84 -3.78 -1.84
C THR A 4 27.77 -4.52 -2.66
N SER A 5 28.14 -5.03 -3.84
CA SER A 5 27.25 -5.89 -4.63
C SER A 5 26.72 -7.09 -3.82
N ARG A 6 27.52 -7.58 -2.88
CA ARG A 6 27.16 -8.64 -1.95
C ARG A 6 26.11 -8.20 -0.93
N ASP A 7 26.22 -6.99 -0.38
CA ASP A 7 25.22 -6.45 0.55
C ASP A 7 23.87 -6.25 -0.16
N THR A 8 23.88 -5.73 -1.39
CA THR A 8 22.67 -5.58 -2.20
C THR A 8 22.02 -6.94 -2.48
N HIS A 9 22.81 -7.97 -2.77
CA HIS A 9 22.26 -9.33 -2.99
C HIS A 9 21.53 -9.86 -1.76
N PHE A 10 22.14 -9.82 -0.57
CA PHE A 10 21.50 -10.35 0.64
C PHE A 10 20.34 -9.49 1.15
N MET A 11 20.40 -8.17 0.96
CA MET A 11 19.28 -7.30 1.24
C MET A 11 18.11 -7.58 0.27
N SER A 12 18.39 -7.91 -0.99
CA SER A 12 17.35 -8.34 -1.95
C SER A 12 16.69 -9.65 -1.52
N GLU A 13 17.41 -10.58 -0.91
CA GLU A 13 16.83 -11.79 -0.32
C GLU A 13 15.93 -11.44 0.88
N ALA A 14 16.38 -10.60 1.81
CA ALA A 14 15.53 -10.13 2.92
C ALA A 14 14.26 -9.44 2.39
N HIS A 15 14.40 -8.57 1.39
CA HIS A 15 13.27 -7.91 0.72
C HIS A 15 12.30 -8.91 0.07
N ARG A 16 12.82 -9.96 -0.57
CA ARG A 16 12.00 -11.03 -1.17
C ARG A 16 11.16 -11.74 -0.11
N PHE A 17 11.73 -12.06 1.06
CA PHE A 17 10.99 -12.66 2.17
C PHE A 17 9.88 -11.74 2.70
N ALA A 18 10.14 -10.43 2.83
CA ALA A 18 9.11 -9.47 3.20
C ALA A 18 7.93 -9.43 2.21
N ARG A 19 8.18 -9.62 0.90
CA ARG A 19 7.15 -9.65 -0.14
C ARG A 19 6.34 -10.94 -0.20
N GLN A 20 6.83 -12.01 0.38
CA GLN A 20 6.16 -13.32 0.39
C GLN A 20 5.17 -13.47 1.55
N ILE A 21 4.98 -12.45 2.37
CA ILE A 21 3.99 -12.44 3.44
C ILE A 21 2.59 -12.64 2.83
N PRO A 22 1.84 -13.69 3.19
CA PRO A 22 0.60 -14.05 2.49
C PRO A 22 -0.56 -13.11 2.78
N ALA A 23 -0.57 -12.44 3.93
CA ALA A 23 -1.66 -11.58 4.39
C ALA A 23 -1.21 -10.13 4.58
N ARG A 24 -2.18 -9.22 4.77
CA ARG A 24 -1.92 -7.82 5.11
C ARG A 24 -1.25 -7.72 6.48
N PRO A 25 -0.03 -7.19 6.60
CA PRO A 25 0.66 -7.07 7.88
C PRO A 25 0.16 -5.89 8.72
N TRP A 26 -0.67 -5.00 8.14
CA TRP A 26 -1.12 -3.76 8.78
C TRP A 26 -1.80 -3.98 10.14
N PRO A 27 -1.61 -3.12 11.13
CA PRO A 27 -0.87 -1.83 11.09
C PRO A 27 0.65 -1.93 11.15
N ASN A 28 1.24 -3.13 11.22
CA ASN A 28 2.68 -3.31 11.25
C ASN A 28 3.26 -3.29 9.82
N PRO A 29 4.52 -2.83 9.61
CA PRO A 29 5.14 -2.89 8.31
C PRO A 29 5.54 -4.33 7.93
N PRO A 30 5.53 -4.68 6.64
CA PRO A 30 6.16 -5.90 6.16
C PRO A 30 7.68 -5.79 6.31
N VAL A 31 8.29 -6.69 7.05
CA VAL A 31 9.73 -6.71 7.28
C VAL A 31 10.28 -8.10 6.96
N GLY A 32 11.44 -8.14 6.31
CA GLY A 32 12.18 -9.37 6.08
C GLY A 32 13.61 -9.25 6.60
N ALA A 33 14.17 -10.37 7.04
CA ALA A 33 15.52 -10.46 7.53
C ALA A 33 16.21 -11.75 7.08
N VAL A 34 17.52 -11.69 6.85
CA VAL A 34 18.38 -12.86 6.64
C VAL A 34 19.64 -12.75 7.46
N VAL A 35 20.09 -13.86 8.02
CA VAL A 35 21.39 -13.99 8.70
C VAL A 35 22.36 -14.68 7.75
N VAL A 36 23.51 -14.07 7.52
CA VAL A 36 24.52 -14.55 6.55
C VAL A 36 25.84 -14.79 7.23
N ARG A 37 26.38 -16.01 7.08
CA ARG A 37 27.72 -16.41 7.56
C ARG A 37 28.52 -17.03 6.41
N ASP A 38 29.74 -16.62 6.25
CA ASP A 38 30.68 -17.15 5.23
C ASP A 38 30.13 -17.13 3.79
N GLY A 39 29.18 -16.22 3.51
CA GLY A 39 28.52 -16.06 2.20
C GLY A 39 27.29 -16.91 1.99
N GLU A 40 26.85 -17.64 3.00
CA GLU A 40 25.62 -18.45 2.96
C GLU A 40 24.55 -17.88 3.88
N ILE A 41 23.30 -17.96 3.45
CA ILE A 41 22.15 -17.62 4.29
C ILE A 41 21.92 -18.76 5.27
N VAL A 42 22.18 -18.50 6.55
CA VAL A 42 22.04 -19.46 7.65
C VAL A 42 20.77 -19.27 8.48
N GLY A 43 20.02 -18.20 8.27
CA GLY A 43 18.74 -17.95 8.90
C GLY A 43 17.89 -16.98 8.09
N ARG A 44 16.55 -17.16 8.14
CA ARG A 44 15.55 -16.39 7.39
C ARG A 44 14.40 -16.04 8.30
N GLY A 45 13.83 -14.85 8.14
CA GLY A 45 12.66 -14.41 8.88
C GLY A 45 11.85 -13.38 8.13
N ALA A 46 10.54 -13.40 8.37
CA ALA A 46 9.62 -12.36 7.93
C ALA A 46 8.59 -12.08 9.04
N HIS A 47 8.13 -10.84 9.13
CA HIS A 47 7.10 -10.46 10.07
C HIS A 47 5.71 -10.65 9.43
N HIS A 48 4.92 -11.57 9.95
CA HIS A 48 3.61 -11.95 9.38
C HIS A 48 2.42 -11.14 9.91
N GLY A 49 2.66 -10.15 10.77
CA GLY A 49 1.61 -9.28 11.31
C GLY A 49 1.58 -9.22 12.83
N PRO A 50 0.65 -8.46 13.40
CA PRO A 50 0.59 -8.18 14.83
C PRO A 50 0.53 -9.45 15.69
N GLY A 51 1.40 -9.52 16.71
CA GLY A 51 1.49 -10.68 17.62
C GLY A 51 2.38 -11.82 17.16
N THR A 52 2.90 -11.78 15.92
CA THR A 52 3.92 -12.72 15.44
C THR A 52 5.33 -12.21 15.74
N PRO A 53 6.37 -13.08 15.74
CA PRO A 53 7.75 -12.65 15.89
C PRO A 53 8.15 -11.61 14.83
N HIS A 54 8.99 -10.66 15.21
CA HIS A 54 9.60 -9.76 14.23
C HIS A 54 10.59 -10.51 13.34
N ALA A 55 10.86 -9.99 12.14
CA ALA A 55 11.70 -10.66 11.14
C ALA A 55 13.10 -10.99 11.67
N GLU A 56 13.73 -10.07 12.43
CA GLU A 56 15.02 -10.27 13.05
C GLU A 56 14.99 -11.45 14.03
N ALA A 57 13.95 -11.48 14.89
CA ALA A 57 13.78 -12.54 15.86
C ALA A 57 13.64 -13.91 15.18
N ALA A 58 12.79 -13.99 14.14
CA ALA A 58 12.57 -15.21 13.37
C ALA A 58 13.87 -15.66 12.64
N ALA A 59 14.59 -14.72 12.02
CA ALA A 59 15.83 -15.02 11.31
C ALA A 59 16.96 -15.50 12.26
N LEU A 60 17.05 -14.90 13.46
CA LEU A 60 18.03 -15.30 14.47
C LEU A 60 17.69 -16.66 15.09
N ASP A 61 16.39 -16.98 15.27
CA ASP A 61 15.96 -18.31 15.72
C ASP A 61 16.29 -19.40 14.70
N ASP A 62 16.05 -19.14 13.42
CA ASP A 62 16.38 -20.05 12.33
C ASP A 62 17.91 -20.26 12.20
N ALA A 63 18.69 -19.20 12.43
CA ALA A 63 20.16 -19.30 12.41
C ALA A 63 20.72 -20.07 13.61
N GLY A 64 20.13 -19.91 14.80
CA GLY A 64 20.65 -20.47 16.04
C GLY A 64 22.10 -20.05 16.31
N GLU A 65 22.96 -20.98 16.71
CA GLU A 65 24.38 -20.74 16.99
C GLU A 65 25.19 -20.24 15.78
N ARG A 66 24.69 -20.46 14.57
CA ARG A 66 25.32 -19.94 13.33
C ARG A 66 25.23 -18.42 13.19
N ALA A 67 24.40 -17.75 14.00
CA ALA A 67 24.33 -16.30 14.04
C ALA A 67 25.60 -15.66 14.60
N ARG A 68 26.37 -16.36 15.45
CA ARG A 68 27.56 -15.81 16.05
C ARG A 68 28.62 -15.47 15.00
N GLY A 69 29.05 -14.22 14.98
CA GLY A 69 30.00 -13.69 13.98
C GLY A 69 29.44 -13.46 12.59
N ALA A 70 28.12 -13.71 12.38
CA ALA A 70 27.42 -13.50 11.12
C ALA A 70 27.04 -12.02 10.88
N THR A 71 26.50 -11.72 9.71
CA THR A 71 25.86 -10.44 9.37
C THR A 71 24.35 -10.61 9.31
N LEU A 72 23.61 -9.77 10.02
CA LEU A 72 22.14 -9.65 9.90
C LEU A 72 21.80 -8.58 8.87
N TYR A 73 21.02 -8.93 7.86
CA TYR A 73 20.40 -8.00 6.92
C TYR A 73 18.90 -7.88 7.26
N VAL A 74 18.41 -6.67 7.38
CA VAL A 74 17.00 -6.39 7.72
C VAL A 74 16.48 -5.20 6.93
N THR A 75 15.28 -5.31 6.38
CA THR A 75 14.70 -4.27 5.50
C THR A 75 14.28 -3.01 6.24
N LEU A 76 14.02 -3.08 7.55
CA LEU A 76 13.63 -1.97 8.42
C LEU A 76 14.48 -1.99 9.69
N GLU A 77 14.78 -0.81 10.25
CA GLU A 77 15.51 -0.65 11.51
C GLU A 77 14.97 -1.54 12.64
N PRO A 78 15.81 -2.32 13.33
CA PRO A 78 15.40 -3.14 14.47
C PRO A 78 14.81 -2.28 15.58
N CYS A 79 13.62 -2.64 16.06
CA CYS A 79 12.94 -1.89 17.11
C CYS A 79 13.67 -1.92 18.45
N ASN A 80 13.62 -0.78 19.18
CA ASN A 80 14.22 -0.63 20.51
C ASN A 80 13.19 -0.24 21.60
N HIS A 81 11.90 -0.45 21.32
CA HIS A 81 10.83 -0.18 22.28
C HIS A 81 10.03 -1.44 22.57
N ALA A 82 9.47 -1.54 23.77
CA ALA A 82 8.54 -2.61 24.12
C ALA A 82 7.16 -2.30 23.52
N GLY A 83 6.70 -3.15 22.62
CA GLY A 83 5.37 -3.13 22.06
C GLY A 83 4.57 -4.34 22.50
N ARG A 84 3.85 -4.97 21.56
CA ARG A 84 3.20 -6.29 21.78
C ARG A 84 4.21 -7.43 21.88
N THR A 85 5.42 -7.22 21.35
CA THR A 85 6.56 -8.13 21.43
C THR A 85 7.74 -7.42 22.11
N PRO A 86 8.68 -8.16 22.71
CA PRO A 86 9.92 -7.58 23.23
C PRO A 86 10.71 -6.86 22.13
N PRO A 87 11.52 -5.83 22.47
CA PRO A 87 12.35 -5.14 21.49
C PRO A 87 13.38 -6.08 20.84
N CYS A 88 13.69 -5.82 19.55
CA CYS A 88 14.62 -6.66 18.79
C CYS A 88 16.09 -6.39 19.13
N THR A 89 16.45 -5.16 19.51
CA THR A 89 17.86 -4.78 19.77
C THR A 89 18.56 -5.63 20.83
N PRO A 90 18.00 -5.98 21.99
CA PRO A 90 18.64 -6.86 22.96
C PRO A 90 18.86 -8.26 22.39
N ARG A 91 17.95 -8.75 21.57
CA ARG A 91 18.05 -10.08 20.96
C ARG A 91 19.15 -10.11 19.90
N VAL A 92 19.25 -9.05 19.07
CA VAL A 92 20.35 -8.89 18.10
C VAL A 92 21.71 -8.89 18.82
N LEU A 93 21.83 -8.14 19.92
CA LEU A 93 23.06 -8.11 20.73
C LEU A 93 23.40 -9.49 21.33
N ALA A 94 22.42 -10.18 21.88
CA ALA A 94 22.60 -11.49 22.50
C ALA A 94 22.96 -12.60 21.50
N SER A 95 22.57 -12.45 20.22
CA SER A 95 22.87 -13.44 19.17
C SER A 95 24.35 -13.54 18.79
N GLY A 96 25.14 -12.49 19.12
CA GLY A 96 26.54 -12.42 18.79
C GLY A 96 26.84 -12.18 17.31
N VAL A 97 25.91 -11.63 16.52
CA VAL A 97 26.20 -11.15 15.16
C VAL A 97 27.28 -10.06 15.22
N ALA A 98 28.15 -10.03 14.21
CA ALA A 98 29.23 -9.05 14.14
C ALA A 98 28.86 -7.75 13.43
N ARG A 99 27.86 -7.81 12.55
CA ARG A 99 27.43 -6.67 11.70
C ARG A 99 25.93 -6.71 11.49
N VAL A 100 25.32 -5.52 11.39
CA VAL A 100 23.91 -5.36 10.98
C VAL A 100 23.83 -4.43 9.76
N VAL A 101 23.09 -4.83 8.75
CA VAL A 101 22.83 -4.03 7.54
C VAL A 101 21.33 -3.74 7.49
N VAL A 102 20.98 -2.47 7.49
CA VAL A 102 19.60 -1.96 7.56
C VAL A 102 19.22 -1.33 6.23
N GLY A 103 18.06 -1.67 5.69
CA GLY A 103 17.51 -1.05 4.49
C GLY A 103 17.12 0.41 4.72
N VAL A 104 16.20 0.64 5.64
CA VAL A 104 15.68 1.99 5.99
C VAL A 104 15.49 2.14 7.50
N ARG A 105 15.56 3.38 7.98
CA ARG A 105 15.23 3.72 9.37
C ARG A 105 13.72 3.61 9.63
N ASP A 106 13.33 3.42 10.89
CA ASP A 106 11.93 3.43 11.27
C ASP A 106 11.33 4.85 11.10
N PRO A 107 10.26 5.01 10.30
CA PRO A 107 9.60 6.29 10.08
C PRO A 107 8.77 6.77 11.28
N ASN A 108 8.47 5.91 12.25
CA ASN A 108 7.61 6.24 13.39
C ASN A 108 8.35 7.20 14.34
N PRO A 109 7.86 8.45 14.52
CA PRO A 109 8.52 9.43 15.36
C PRO A 109 8.59 9.01 16.85
N ASN A 110 7.71 8.11 17.29
CA ASN A 110 7.74 7.57 18.67
C ASN A 110 8.82 6.50 18.86
N VAL A 111 9.43 6.03 17.79
CA VAL A 111 10.49 4.99 17.77
C VAL A 111 11.82 5.60 17.33
N ALA A 112 11.80 6.81 16.76
CA ALA A 112 12.95 7.48 16.17
C ALA A 112 14.16 7.54 17.10
N GLY A 113 15.33 7.17 16.59
CA GLY A 113 16.62 7.21 17.29
C GLY A 113 16.87 6.00 18.18
N GLY A 114 16.27 4.86 17.87
CA GLY A 114 16.34 3.74 18.80
C GLY A 114 17.32 2.64 18.42
N GLY A 115 17.01 1.90 17.39
CA GLY A 115 17.67 0.62 17.13
C GLY A 115 19.12 0.73 16.66
N VAL A 116 19.36 1.53 15.64
CA VAL A 116 20.69 1.72 15.05
C VAL A 116 21.67 2.32 16.06
N GLU A 117 21.25 3.35 16.79
CA GLU A 117 22.06 4.05 17.77
C GLU A 117 22.44 3.13 18.94
N VAL A 118 21.49 2.34 19.43
CA VAL A 118 21.74 1.36 20.50
C VAL A 118 22.72 0.27 20.06
N LEU A 119 22.54 -0.27 18.85
CA LEU A 119 23.43 -1.29 18.33
C LEU A 119 24.86 -0.75 18.11
N ARG A 120 25.01 0.47 17.58
CA ARG A 120 26.31 1.14 17.43
C ARG A 120 26.97 1.45 18.78
N ALA A 121 26.19 1.95 19.76
CA ALA A 121 26.69 2.21 21.10
C ALA A 121 27.19 0.93 21.80
N ALA A 122 26.61 -0.21 21.48
CA ALA A 122 27.04 -1.52 21.96
C ALA A 122 28.26 -2.09 21.17
N GLY A 123 28.81 -1.34 20.21
CA GLY A 123 30.01 -1.72 19.47
C GLY A 123 29.76 -2.53 18.19
N LEU A 124 28.52 -2.73 17.75
CA LEU A 124 28.23 -3.38 16.48
C LEU A 124 28.50 -2.45 15.30
N GLN A 125 29.05 -3.02 14.22
CA GLN A 125 29.06 -2.33 12.94
C GLN A 125 27.63 -2.29 12.38
N VAL A 126 27.11 -1.08 12.07
CA VAL A 126 25.76 -0.91 11.50
C VAL A 126 25.83 -0.02 10.27
N ASP A 127 25.50 -0.59 9.12
CA ASP A 127 25.38 0.10 7.83
C ASP A 127 23.89 0.31 7.51
N ILE A 128 23.55 1.43 6.86
CA ILE A 128 22.18 1.82 6.52
C ILE A 128 22.10 2.22 5.06
N GLY A 129 20.93 2.03 4.43
CA GLY A 129 20.66 2.52 3.10
C GLY A 129 20.85 1.51 1.98
N VAL A 130 21.18 0.24 2.31
CA VAL A 130 21.32 -0.80 1.30
C VAL A 130 19.95 -1.20 0.75
N LEU A 131 19.76 -1.12 -0.58
CA LEU A 131 18.48 -1.32 -1.26
C LEU A 131 17.38 -0.41 -0.69
N ALA A 132 17.74 0.81 -0.34
CA ALA A 132 16.89 1.74 0.40
C ALA A 132 15.54 2.00 -0.26
N ARG A 133 15.53 2.23 -1.58
CA ARG A 133 14.31 2.45 -2.34
C ARG A 133 13.36 1.25 -2.26
N GLY A 134 13.86 0.05 -2.53
CA GLY A 134 13.05 -1.17 -2.47
C GLY A 134 12.49 -1.42 -1.07
N CYS A 135 13.31 -1.23 -0.03
CA CYS A 135 12.88 -1.38 1.36
C CYS A 135 11.81 -0.33 1.75
N LEU A 136 11.96 0.91 1.29
CA LEU A 136 10.97 1.96 1.52
C LEU A 136 9.63 1.66 0.83
N GLU A 137 9.68 1.18 -0.42
CA GLU A 137 8.47 0.79 -1.17
C GLU A 137 7.64 -0.29 -0.46
N LEU A 138 8.28 -1.20 0.28
CA LEU A 138 7.58 -2.19 1.10
C LEU A 138 6.76 -1.56 2.22
N ILE A 139 7.29 -0.51 2.85
CA ILE A 139 6.72 0.08 4.07
C ILE A 139 5.97 1.39 3.81
N TRP A 140 5.75 1.81 2.56
CA TRP A 140 5.08 3.08 2.27
C TRP A 140 3.72 3.27 2.93
N PRO A 141 2.84 2.25 3.01
CA PRO A 141 1.61 2.39 3.79
C PRO A 141 1.88 2.68 5.28
N PHE A 142 2.94 2.09 5.84
CA PHE A 142 3.35 2.37 7.21
C PHE A 142 3.91 3.79 7.38
N VAL A 143 4.66 4.29 6.37
CA VAL A 143 5.12 5.69 6.33
C VAL A 143 3.93 6.64 6.33
N ALA A 144 2.94 6.42 5.46
CA ALA A 144 1.75 7.26 5.36
C ALA A 144 0.99 7.32 6.70
N THR A 145 0.81 6.19 7.36
CA THR A 145 0.07 6.12 8.63
C THR A 145 0.86 6.68 9.81
N SER A 146 2.18 6.51 9.83
CA SER A 146 3.04 6.94 10.95
C SER A 146 3.48 8.40 10.84
N ALA A 147 3.84 8.86 9.63
CA ALA A 147 4.34 10.21 9.40
C ALA A 147 3.24 11.21 9.06
N PHE A 148 2.17 10.79 8.34
CA PHE A 148 1.12 11.68 7.84
C PHE A 148 -0.23 11.49 8.53
N ALA A 149 -0.38 10.53 9.45
CA ALA A 149 -1.59 10.26 10.22
C ALA A 149 -2.85 10.05 9.34
N ARG A 150 -2.70 9.46 8.16
CA ARG A 150 -3.77 9.14 7.22
C ARG A 150 -3.52 7.80 6.52
N PRO A 151 -4.55 7.19 5.88
CA PRO A 151 -4.33 6.01 5.05
C PRO A 151 -3.41 6.30 3.86
N PHE A 152 -2.66 5.29 3.43
CA PHE A 152 -2.00 5.28 2.14
C PHE A 152 -3.06 5.15 1.04
N VAL A 153 -2.99 6.03 0.04
CA VAL A 153 -3.94 6.07 -1.08
C VAL A 153 -3.29 5.53 -2.35
N LEU A 154 -3.78 4.36 -2.77
CA LEU A 154 -3.45 3.74 -4.04
C LEU A 154 -4.55 4.07 -5.04
N LEU A 155 -4.29 4.94 -6.00
CA LEU A 155 -5.22 5.20 -7.11
C LEU A 155 -4.98 4.20 -8.23
N LYS A 156 -6.04 3.54 -8.71
CA LYS A 156 -6.00 2.73 -9.93
C LYS A 156 -6.90 3.33 -10.99
N THR A 157 -6.37 3.58 -12.16
CA THR A 157 -7.14 3.96 -13.35
C THR A 157 -6.83 3.03 -14.51
N ALA A 158 -7.81 2.81 -15.37
CA ALA A 158 -7.62 2.20 -16.69
C ALA A 158 -8.22 3.12 -17.75
N GLN A 159 -7.51 3.35 -18.83
CA GLN A 159 -7.95 4.23 -19.91
C GLN A 159 -7.45 3.72 -21.25
N THR A 160 -8.13 4.15 -22.30
CA THR A 160 -7.72 3.93 -23.69
C THR A 160 -6.61 4.89 -24.11
N LEU A 161 -5.97 4.66 -25.25
CA LEU A 161 -4.94 5.56 -25.82
C LEU A 161 -5.46 6.99 -26.02
N ASP A 162 -6.75 7.15 -26.31
CA ASP A 162 -7.40 8.45 -26.45
C ASP A 162 -8.03 8.97 -25.14
N GLY A 163 -7.69 8.35 -23.98
CA GLY A 163 -8.01 8.85 -22.65
C GLY A 163 -9.46 8.59 -22.16
N CYS A 164 -10.15 7.60 -22.75
CA CYS A 164 -11.49 7.21 -22.31
C CYS A 164 -11.42 6.13 -21.22
N PHE A 165 -12.27 6.24 -20.19
CA PHE A 165 -12.42 5.28 -19.10
C PHE A 165 -13.48 4.20 -19.36
N ALA A 166 -14.46 4.50 -20.18
CA ALA A 166 -15.54 3.60 -20.57
C ALA A 166 -16.32 4.20 -21.75
N PRO A 167 -17.09 3.41 -22.51
CA PRO A 167 -18.06 3.92 -23.48
C PRO A 167 -19.12 4.80 -22.83
N LEU A 168 -19.72 5.74 -23.59
CA LEU A 168 -20.80 6.58 -23.10
C LEU A 168 -22.09 5.80 -22.87
N ASP A 169 -22.36 4.83 -23.73
CA ASP A 169 -23.56 4.01 -23.81
C ASP A 169 -23.49 2.68 -23.04
N GLN A 170 -22.52 2.54 -22.13
CA GLN A 170 -22.36 1.34 -21.32
C GLN A 170 -23.64 1.01 -20.55
N PRO A 171 -24.24 -0.19 -20.76
CA PRO A 171 -25.45 -0.59 -20.05
C PRO A 171 -25.22 -0.76 -18.54
N PRO A 172 -26.18 -0.41 -17.68
CA PRO A 172 -26.10 -0.68 -16.25
C PRO A 172 -25.97 -2.19 -15.96
N GLY A 173 -25.02 -2.53 -15.07
CA GLY A 173 -24.76 -3.92 -14.66
C GLY A 173 -23.90 -4.74 -15.63
N ALA A 174 -23.45 -4.13 -16.73
CA ALA A 174 -22.54 -4.76 -17.69
C ALA A 174 -21.17 -4.08 -17.65
N PRO A 175 -20.21 -4.53 -16.83
CA PRO A 175 -18.89 -3.91 -16.76
C PRO A 175 -18.16 -4.02 -18.08
N PHE A 176 -17.53 -2.93 -18.52
CA PHE A 176 -16.70 -2.88 -19.70
C PHE A 176 -15.22 -2.92 -19.30
N TYR A 177 -14.53 -4.00 -19.67
CA TYR A 177 -13.12 -4.19 -19.37
C TYR A 177 -12.26 -3.65 -20.50
N LEU A 178 -11.45 -2.62 -20.22
CA LEU A 178 -10.49 -2.04 -21.16
C LEU A 178 -9.25 -2.92 -21.30
N THR A 179 -8.82 -3.53 -20.20
CA THR A 179 -7.55 -4.24 -20.07
C THR A 179 -7.74 -5.75 -20.02
N GLY A 180 -6.69 -6.50 -20.36
CA GLY A 180 -6.70 -7.95 -20.38
C GLY A 180 -6.58 -8.62 -19.02
N ASP A 181 -6.53 -9.96 -19.05
CA ASP A 181 -6.57 -10.80 -17.85
C ASP A 181 -5.38 -10.59 -16.91
N GLU A 182 -4.15 -10.45 -17.44
CA GLU A 182 -2.96 -10.20 -16.62
C GLU A 182 -3.04 -8.86 -15.86
N SER A 183 -3.56 -7.82 -16.53
CA SER A 183 -3.80 -6.53 -15.90
C SER A 183 -4.86 -6.63 -14.80
N LEU A 184 -5.91 -7.41 -15.01
CA LEU A 184 -6.92 -7.70 -14.00
C LEU A 184 -6.35 -8.51 -12.83
N ASP A 185 -5.47 -9.49 -13.09
CA ASP A 185 -4.78 -10.26 -12.05
C ASP A 185 -3.90 -9.36 -11.19
N GLU A 186 -3.19 -8.39 -11.80
CA GLU A 186 -2.42 -7.39 -11.05
C GLU A 186 -3.32 -6.53 -10.16
N VAL A 187 -4.45 -6.04 -10.67
CA VAL A 187 -5.43 -5.28 -9.87
C VAL A 187 -5.89 -6.10 -8.65
N HIS A 188 -6.21 -7.38 -8.84
CA HIS A 188 -6.64 -8.25 -7.75
C HIS A 188 -5.51 -8.53 -6.75
N ARG A 189 -4.25 -8.64 -7.19
CA ARG A 189 -3.08 -8.71 -6.30
C ARG A 189 -2.94 -7.44 -5.46
N GLN A 190 -3.10 -6.26 -6.06
CA GLN A 190 -3.04 -4.99 -5.35
C GLN A 190 -4.17 -4.83 -4.33
N ARG A 191 -5.39 -5.28 -4.64
CA ARG A 191 -6.52 -5.26 -3.70
C ARG A 191 -6.23 -6.02 -2.41
N ARG A 192 -5.50 -7.14 -2.46
CA ARG A 192 -5.14 -7.93 -1.26
C ARG A 192 -4.32 -7.16 -0.23
N TRP A 193 -3.59 -6.15 -0.66
CA TRP A 193 -2.79 -5.28 0.22
C TRP A 193 -3.60 -4.13 0.82
N CYS A 194 -4.88 -3.96 0.44
CA CYS A 194 -5.72 -2.85 0.84
C CYS A 194 -6.73 -3.27 1.91
N ASP A 195 -7.04 -2.35 2.84
CA ASP A 195 -8.13 -2.53 3.80
C ASP A 195 -9.48 -2.24 3.16
N LEU A 196 -9.52 -1.21 2.31
CA LEU A 196 -10.69 -0.79 1.56
C LEU A 196 -10.39 -0.72 0.05
N VAL A 197 -11.37 -1.11 -0.76
CA VAL A 197 -11.43 -0.75 -2.18
C VAL A 197 -12.63 0.16 -2.40
N LEU A 198 -12.37 1.40 -2.81
CA LEU A 198 -13.31 2.50 -2.87
C LEU A 198 -13.71 2.84 -4.30
N VAL A 199 -15.00 2.89 -4.57
CA VAL A 199 -15.59 3.34 -5.84
C VAL A 199 -16.59 4.47 -5.62
N GLY A 200 -16.93 5.21 -6.68
CA GLY A 200 -17.98 6.22 -6.62
C GLY A 200 -19.36 5.63 -6.90
N ALA A 201 -20.43 6.33 -6.48
CA ALA A 201 -21.83 5.98 -6.75
C ALA A 201 -22.13 5.75 -8.25
N GLY A 202 -21.41 6.42 -9.14
CA GLY A 202 -21.51 6.18 -10.59
C GLY A 202 -21.10 4.76 -10.97
N THR A 203 -19.93 4.30 -10.50
CA THR A 203 -19.43 2.94 -10.71
C THR A 203 -20.35 1.90 -10.08
N VAL A 204 -20.88 2.17 -8.88
CA VAL A 204 -21.89 1.29 -8.25
C VAL A 204 -23.08 1.09 -9.16
N ARG A 205 -23.65 2.16 -9.74
CA ARG A 205 -24.81 2.08 -10.64
C ARG A 205 -24.52 1.36 -11.95
N THR A 206 -23.35 1.64 -12.56
CA THR A 206 -23.02 1.09 -13.88
C THR A 206 -22.48 -0.33 -13.82
N ASP A 207 -21.57 -0.63 -12.86
CA ASP A 207 -20.77 -1.85 -12.91
C ASP A 207 -21.16 -2.87 -11.85
N ARG A 208 -21.79 -2.43 -10.72
CA ARG A 208 -22.05 -3.26 -9.54
C ARG A 208 -20.87 -4.14 -9.15
N PRO A 209 -19.68 -3.56 -8.95
CA PRO A 209 -18.43 -4.30 -8.84
C PRO A 209 -18.35 -5.10 -7.54
N ARG A 210 -17.70 -6.25 -7.57
CA ARG A 210 -17.48 -7.10 -6.37
C ARG A 210 -16.37 -6.56 -5.48
N LEU A 211 -15.32 -5.96 -6.04
CA LEU A 211 -14.17 -5.38 -5.36
C LEU A 211 -13.37 -6.38 -4.49
N ASP A 212 -13.37 -7.64 -4.86
CA ASP A 212 -12.67 -8.73 -4.18
C ASP A 212 -11.29 -9.05 -4.83
N GLY A 213 -10.51 -9.93 -4.18
CA GLY A 213 -9.21 -10.39 -4.64
C GLY A 213 -9.23 -11.73 -5.41
N ARG A 214 -10.38 -12.24 -5.85
CA ARG A 214 -10.58 -13.60 -6.37
C ARG A 214 -9.62 -14.05 -7.48
N ARG A 215 -9.12 -13.15 -8.32
CA ARG A 215 -8.17 -13.48 -9.41
C ARG A 215 -6.73 -13.65 -8.90
N ALA A 216 -6.46 -13.32 -7.66
CA ALA A 216 -5.21 -13.66 -7.01
C ALA A 216 -5.16 -15.13 -6.51
N ALA A 217 -6.14 -15.94 -6.87
CA ALA A 217 -6.16 -17.38 -6.60
C ALA A 217 -4.90 -18.05 -7.19
N GLY A 218 -4.30 -18.96 -6.46
CA GLY A 218 -2.98 -19.55 -6.78
C GLY A 218 -1.84 -18.97 -5.94
N SER A 219 -2.06 -17.83 -5.25
CA SER A 219 -1.16 -17.23 -4.27
C SER A 219 -1.59 -17.47 -2.81
N GLY A 220 -2.43 -18.50 -2.55
CA GLY A 220 -2.98 -18.78 -1.21
C GLY A 220 -4.11 -17.82 -0.78
N TRP A 221 -4.79 -17.16 -1.72
CA TRP A 221 -5.91 -16.26 -1.40
C TRP A 221 -7.09 -17.00 -0.76
N SER A 222 -7.70 -16.37 0.26
CA SER A 222 -9.01 -16.75 0.80
C SER A 222 -9.94 -15.53 0.83
N PRO A 223 -11.28 -15.72 0.77
CA PRO A 223 -12.26 -14.63 0.87
C PRO A 223 -12.15 -13.80 2.16
N GLU A 224 -11.62 -14.38 3.23
CA GLU A 224 -11.40 -13.73 4.53
C GLU A 224 -10.33 -12.64 4.46
N GLU A 225 -9.44 -12.74 3.46
CA GLU A 225 -8.39 -11.75 3.19
C GLU A 225 -8.82 -10.65 2.23
N ASP A 226 -10.08 -10.66 1.75
CA ASP A 226 -10.57 -9.64 0.85
C ASP A 226 -10.58 -8.26 1.51
N PRO A 227 -10.28 -7.20 0.75
CA PRO A 227 -10.51 -5.86 1.21
C PRO A 227 -12.00 -5.65 1.44
N ARG A 228 -12.36 -4.78 2.39
CA ARG A 228 -13.74 -4.39 2.58
C ARG A 228 -14.18 -3.52 1.38
N PRO A 229 -15.25 -3.89 0.68
CA PRO A 229 -15.79 -3.04 -0.39
C PRO A 229 -16.31 -1.72 0.16
N ALA A 230 -16.04 -0.62 -0.53
CA ALA A 230 -16.48 0.69 -0.10
C ALA A 230 -16.99 1.56 -1.26
N CYS A 231 -17.90 2.48 -0.97
CA CYS A 231 -18.32 3.45 -1.96
C CYS A 231 -18.46 4.87 -1.38
N VAL A 232 -18.32 5.85 -2.26
CA VAL A 232 -18.67 7.25 -1.98
C VAL A 232 -20.03 7.53 -2.61
N ASP A 233 -21.03 7.77 -1.78
CA ASP A 233 -22.39 8.09 -2.20
C ASP A 233 -23.00 9.17 -1.30
N ALA A 234 -22.80 10.42 -1.66
CA ALA A 234 -23.11 11.57 -0.82
C ALA A 234 -24.57 11.62 -0.33
N ARG A 235 -25.52 11.04 -1.05
CA ARG A 235 -26.96 11.05 -0.72
C ARG A 235 -27.56 9.67 -0.50
N LEU A 236 -26.75 8.62 -0.58
CA LEU A 236 -27.20 7.22 -0.52
C LEU A 236 -28.21 6.85 -1.61
N ASP A 237 -28.00 7.34 -2.85
CA ASP A 237 -28.87 7.07 -3.99
C ASP A 237 -28.53 5.77 -4.73
N ALA A 238 -27.32 5.27 -4.61
CA ALA A 238 -26.82 4.06 -5.27
C ALA A 238 -26.48 2.92 -4.30
N ALA A 239 -25.90 3.25 -3.16
CA ALA A 239 -25.41 2.29 -2.16
C ALA A 239 -26.47 1.28 -1.70
N PRO A 240 -27.76 1.64 -1.44
CA PRO A 240 -28.77 0.70 -0.98
C PRO A 240 -29.04 -0.48 -1.93
N ALA A 241 -28.84 -0.29 -3.23
CA ALA A 241 -29.11 -1.29 -4.27
C ALA A 241 -27.84 -1.98 -4.80
N TRP A 242 -26.69 -1.76 -4.16
CA TRP A 242 -25.40 -2.25 -4.69
C TRP A 242 -25.19 -3.75 -4.49
N ARG A 243 -25.23 -4.21 -3.23
CA ARG A 243 -24.89 -5.59 -2.86
C ARG A 243 -25.56 -5.98 -1.54
N ASP A 244 -25.72 -7.26 -1.30
CA ASP A 244 -26.34 -7.78 -0.07
C ASP A 244 -25.33 -7.91 1.08
N ASP A 245 -24.06 -8.24 0.78
CA ASP A 245 -23.01 -8.36 1.78
C ASP A 245 -22.67 -6.99 2.41
N PRO A 246 -22.21 -6.96 3.67
CA PRO A 246 -21.78 -5.75 4.34
C PRO A 246 -20.65 -5.01 3.61
N PHE A 247 -20.73 -3.69 3.55
CA PHE A 247 -19.74 -2.80 2.97
C PHE A 247 -19.64 -1.49 3.75
N THR A 248 -18.66 -0.65 3.42
CA THR A 248 -18.53 0.71 3.96
C THR A 248 -19.07 1.73 2.95
N VAL A 249 -19.87 2.69 3.40
CA VAL A 249 -20.27 3.84 2.58
C VAL A 249 -19.90 5.15 3.24
N PHE A 250 -19.19 5.98 2.48
CA PHE A 250 -18.87 7.36 2.86
C PHE A 250 -19.94 8.27 2.25
N THR A 251 -20.67 8.97 3.11
CA THR A 251 -21.82 9.78 2.72
C THR A 251 -21.69 11.23 3.15
N GLY A 252 -22.45 12.12 2.52
CA GLY A 252 -22.51 13.52 2.93
C GLY A 252 -23.44 13.75 4.13
N PRO A 253 -23.43 14.96 4.69
CA PRO A 253 -24.27 15.30 5.84
C PRO A 253 -25.78 15.33 5.51
N ASP A 254 -26.12 15.54 4.24
CA ASP A 254 -27.50 15.62 3.77
C ASP A 254 -28.06 14.27 3.28
N ALA A 255 -27.43 13.17 3.64
CA ALA A 255 -27.89 11.83 3.28
C ALA A 255 -29.20 11.49 3.99
N ASP A 256 -30.08 10.75 3.29
CA ASP A 256 -31.36 10.30 3.86
C ASP A 256 -31.12 9.41 5.11
N PRO A 257 -31.57 9.83 6.30
CA PRO A 257 -31.38 9.06 7.53
C PRO A 257 -32.01 7.67 7.48
N ALA A 258 -33.17 7.53 6.85
CA ALA A 258 -33.85 6.23 6.76
C ALA A 258 -33.06 5.23 5.90
N ARG A 259 -32.43 5.69 4.81
CA ARG A 259 -31.53 4.86 4.00
C ARG A 259 -30.25 4.50 4.77
N ALA A 260 -29.72 5.43 5.55
CA ALA A 260 -28.54 5.18 6.39
C ALA A 260 -28.84 4.10 7.44
N ASP A 261 -29.99 4.19 8.12
CA ASP A 261 -30.39 3.21 9.13
C ASP A 261 -30.70 1.84 8.54
N ALA A 262 -31.32 1.78 7.36
CA ALA A 262 -31.54 0.54 6.63
C ALA A 262 -30.21 -0.14 6.24
N LEU A 263 -29.18 0.61 5.85
CA LEU A 263 -27.85 0.08 5.56
C LEU A 263 -27.17 -0.43 6.82
N ARG A 264 -27.24 0.32 7.94
CA ARG A 264 -26.68 -0.13 9.24
C ARG A 264 -27.34 -1.40 9.73
N ALA A 265 -28.67 -1.54 9.56
CA ALA A 265 -29.40 -2.77 9.91
C ALA A 265 -28.93 -4.00 9.10
N ARG A 266 -28.35 -3.79 7.92
CA ARG A 266 -27.72 -4.84 7.08
C ARG A 266 -26.26 -5.07 7.40
N GLY A 267 -25.71 -4.48 8.49
CA GLY A 267 -24.30 -4.60 8.87
C GLY A 267 -23.33 -3.74 8.07
N CYS A 268 -23.85 -2.79 7.28
CA CYS A 268 -23.00 -1.84 6.57
C CYS A 268 -22.48 -0.75 7.52
N GLU A 269 -21.27 -0.32 7.29
CA GLU A 269 -20.71 0.83 7.99
C GLU A 269 -21.03 2.10 7.21
N VAL A 270 -21.79 3.03 7.83
CA VAL A 270 -22.19 4.29 7.22
C VAL A 270 -21.46 5.43 7.92
N ILE A 271 -20.51 6.04 7.20
CA ILE A 271 -19.61 7.08 7.71
C ILE A 271 -20.03 8.42 7.07
N ALA A 272 -20.52 9.35 7.88
CA ALA A 272 -20.84 10.70 7.42
C ALA A 272 -19.55 11.52 7.35
N CYS A 273 -19.35 12.19 6.23
CA CYS A 273 -18.19 13.04 5.94
C CYS A 273 -18.66 14.47 5.63
N ALA A 274 -17.75 15.42 5.77
CA ALA A 274 -17.93 16.76 5.21
C ALA A 274 -18.16 16.66 3.69
N ALA A 275 -18.98 17.56 3.17
CA ALA A 275 -19.28 17.64 1.76
C ALA A 275 -19.35 19.08 1.30
N ALA A 276 -18.91 19.32 0.05
CA ALA A 276 -19.04 20.60 -0.62
C ALA A 276 -19.60 20.38 -2.03
N ASN A 277 -20.56 21.22 -2.44
CA ASN A 277 -21.19 21.14 -3.76
C ASN A 277 -21.80 19.75 -4.08
N GLY A 278 -22.39 19.09 -3.06
CA GLY A 278 -22.98 17.76 -3.19
C GLY A 278 -21.97 16.62 -3.36
N ARG A 279 -20.69 16.85 -3.04
CA ARG A 279 -19.60 15.86 -3.10
C ARG A 279 -18.96 15.71 -1.73
N VAL A 280 -18.67 14.49 -1.35
CA VAL A 280 -17.89 14.18 -0.16
C VAL A 280 -16.48 14.74 -0.30
N ASP A 281 -15.97 15.39 0.75
CA ASP A 281 -14.59 15.86 0.84
C ASP A 281 -13.64 14.66 0.99
N PRO A 282 -12.71 14.44 0.07
CA PRO A 282 -11.80 13.30 0.14
C PRO A 282 -10.82 13.40 1.33
N ALA A 283 -10.48 14.59 1.82
CA ALA A 283 -9.60 14.74 2.99
C ALA A 283 -10.30 14.30 4.29
N ASP A 284 -11.56 14.73 4.50
CA ASP A 284 -12.36 14.28 5.65
C ASP A 284 -12.68 12.78 5.56
N LEU A 285 -12.95 12.26 4.34
CA LEU A 285 -13.12 10.83 4.12
C LEU A 285 -11.90 10.05 4.61
N LEU A 286 -10.69 10.45 4.23
CA LEU A 286 -9.46 9.77 4.65
C LEU A 286 -9.25 9.89 6.17
N ALA A 287 -9.52 11.04 6.77
CA ALA A 287 -9.40 11.22 8.22
C ALA A 287 -10.34 10.26 8.98
N ARG A 288 -11.59 10.13 8.52
CA ARG A 288 -12.56 9.20 9.12
C ARG A 288 -12.22 7.74 8.88
N ALA A 289 -11.76 7.39 7.69
CA ALA A 289 -11.29 6.05 7.39
C ALA A 289 -10.08 5.67 8.27
N HIS A 290 -9.15 6.62 8.51
CA HIS A 290 -8.01 6.40 9.41
C HIS A 290 -8.48 6.18 10.86
N ALA A 291 -9.42 6.99 11.33
CA ALA A 291 -10.01 6.84 12.67
C ALA A 291 -10.75 5.50 12.84
N ALA A 292 -11.40 4.99 11.76
CA ALA A 292 -12.02 3.68 11.73
C ALA A 292 -11.01 2.51 11.64
N GLY A 293 -9.71 2.79 11.57
CA GLY A 293 -8.66 1.75 11.57
C GLY A 293 -8.12 1.37 10.20
N HIS A 294 -8.61 1.95 9.10
CA HIS A 294 -8.10 1.66 7.76
C HIS A 294 -6.75 2.33 7.51
N ARG A 295 -5.83 1.61 6.91
CA ARG A 295 -4.44 2.03 6.67
C ARG A 295 -4.09 2.14 5.20
N VAL A 296 -4.72 1.32 4.35
CA VAL A 296 -4.49 1.29 2.90
C VAL A 296 -5.82 1.31 2.17
N ILE A 297 -6.02 2.32 1.33
CA ILE A 297 -7.25 2.48 0.54
C ILE A 297 -6.89 2.46 -0.94
N MET A 298 -7.49 1.55 -1.70
CA MET A 298 -7.41 1.55 -3.15
C MET A 298 -8.61 2.28 -3.74
N VAL A 299 -8.38 3.36 -4.46
CA VAL A 299 -9.42 4.11 -5.18
C VAL A 299 -9.49 3.58 -6.60
N GLU A 300 -10.60 2.90 -6.92
CA GLU A 300 -10.90 2.34 -8.25
C GLU A 300 -12.11 3.03 -8.90
N GLY A 301 -12.34 4.26 -8.56
CA GLY A 301 -13.48 5.00 -9.06
C GLY A 301 -13.37 5.39 -10.54
N GLY A 302 -14.51 5.79 -11.12
CA GLY A 302 -14.51 6.46 -12.40
C GLY A 302 -13.81 7.81 -12.35
N PRO A 303 -13.67 8.51 -13.49
CA PRO A 303 -12.82 9.69 -13.63
C PRO A 303 -13.14 10.83 -12.63
N ARG A 304 -14.39 10.95 -12.18
CA ARG A 304 -14.78 11.99 -11.22
C ARG A 304 -14.21 11.75 -9.82
N LEU A 305 -14.24 10.51 -9.32
CA LEU A 305 -13.68 10.17 -8.02
C LEU A 305 -12.14 10.25 -8.08
N ALA A 306 -11.55 9.69 -9.11
CA ALA A 306 -10.10 9.79 -9.34
C ALA A 306 -9.62 11.25 -9.37
N ALA A 307 -10.32 12.11 -10.13
CA ALA A 307 -10.02 13.53 -10.21
C ALA A 307 -10.10 14.23 -8.84
N SER A 308 -11.10 13.90 -8.00
CA SER A 308 -11.25 14.53 -6.68
C SER A 308 -10.06 14.23 -5.75
N PHE A 309 -9.54 13.01 -5.76
CA PHE A 309 -8.35 12.64 -4.98
C PHE A 309 -7.07 13.27 -5.53
N LEU A 310 -6.91 13.30 -6.85
CA LEU A 310 -5.75 13.92 -7.49
C LEU A 310 -5.73 15.44 -7.28
N GLN A 311 -6.88 16.12 -7.43
CA GLN A 311 -6.99 17.57 -7.22
C GLN A 311 -6.79 17.98 -5.75
N ALA A 312 -7.16 17.12 -4.82
CA ALA A 312 -6.92 17.32 -3.39
C ALA A 312 -5.48 16.96 -2.97
N ASP A 313 -4.64 16.49 -3.91
CA ASP A 313 -3.27 16.07 -3.67
C ASP A 313 -3.15 14.94 -2.61
N LEU A 314 -4.07 13.97 -2.67
CA LEU A 314 -4.20 12.89 -1.69
C LEU A 314 -3.81 11.51 -2.23
N VAL A 315 -3.29 11.42 -3.44
CA VAL A 315 -2.83 10.15 -4.03
C VAL A 315 -1.35 9.95 -3.73
N ASP A 316 -1.00 8.82 -3.13
CA ASP A 316 0.39 8.47 -2.81
C ASP A 316 1.04 7.66 -3.92
N ARG A 317 0.30 6.71 -4.48
CA ARG A 317 0.71 5.89 -5.63
C ARG A 317 -0.40 5.80 -6.65
N TRP A 318 -0.05 5.95 -7.92
CA TRP A 318 -0.99 5.83 -9.03
C TRP A 318 -0.60 4.65 -9.94
N LEU A 319 -1.47 3.65 -10.02
CA LEU A 319 -1.43 2.55 -10.98
C LEU A 319 -2.26 2.95 -12.20
N ARG A 320 -1.61 3.32 -13.26
CA ARG A 320 -2.25 3.70 -14.52
C ARG A 320 -2.09 2.58 -15.53
N PHE A 321 -3.22 2.05 -15.98
CA PHE A 321 -3.28 1.07 -17.07
C PHE A 321 -3.73 1.79 -18.34
N ASP A 322 -2.94 1.67 -19.39
CA ASP A 322 -3.26 2.17 -20.73
C ASP A 322 -3.53 0.97 -21.63
N ALA A 323 -4.79 0.83 -22.08
CA ALA A 323 -5.21 -0.24 -22.97
C ALA A 323 -4.91 0.14 -24.43
N PRO A 324 -4.43 -0.78 -25.29
CA PRO A 324 -4.06 -0.52 -26.68
C PRO A 324 -5.30 -0.42 -27.59
N MET A 325 -6.25 0.45 -27.22
CA MET A 325 -7.50 0.68 -27.97
C MET A 325 -7.86 2.16 -28.01
N VAL A 326 -8.73 2.52 -28.93
CA VAL A 326 -9.30 3.85 -29.12
C VAL A 326 -10.83 3.72 -29.15
N LEU A 327 -11.54 4.46 -28.31
CA LEU A 327 -12.98 4.49 -28.27
C LEU A 327 -13.60 5.66 -29.08
N GLY A 328 -12.83 6.73 -29.31
CA GLY A 328 -13.30 7.97 -29.95
C GLY A 328 -14.23 8.77 -29.03
N ALA A 329 -15.39 8.23 -28.71
CA ALA A 329 -16.36 8.82 -27.77
C ALA A 329 -16.46 7.94 -26.50
N GLY A 330 -16.22 8.54 -25.34
CA GLY A 330 -16.22 7.83 -24.07
C GLY A 330 -16.20 8.76 -22.87
N ARG A 331 -16.36 8.18 -21.68
CA ARG A 331 -16.22 8.91 -20.41
C ARG A 331 -14.77 9.30 -20.22
N ARG A 332 -14.50 10.60 -20.02
CA ARG A 332 -13.16 11.18 -19.86
C ARG A 332 -13.00 11.84 -18.49
N TRP A 333 -11.84 12.37 -18.23
CA TRP A 333 -11.63 13.27 -17.08
C TRP A 333 -12.67 14.39 -17.11
N PRO A 334 -13.11 14.91 -15.93
CA PRO A 334 -14.00 16.06 -15.87
C PRO A 334 -13.43 17.25 -16.63
N GLU A 335 -14.32 18.06 -17.23
CA GLU A 335 -13.93 19.32 -17.84
C GLU A 335 -13.22 20.23 -16.81
N GLY A 336 -12.15 20.89 -17.21
CA GLY A 336 -11.33 21.70 -16.30
C GLY A 336 -10.49 20.90 -15.30
N PHE A 337 -10.37 19.58 -15.45
CA PHE A 337 -9.48 18.78 -14.60
C PHE A 337 -8.01 19.22 -14.81
N ALA A 338 -7.38 19.61 -13.71
CA ALA A 338 -5.94 19.91 -13.68
C ALA A 338 -5.36 19.41 -12.34
N LEU A 339 -4.11 19.03 -12.36
CA LEU A 339 -3.37 18.70 -11.14
C LEU A 339 -2.86 19.97 -10.48
N PRO A 340 -2.87 20.08 -9.14
CA PRO A 340 -2.25 21.20 -8.42
C PRO A 340 -0.75 21.32 -8.75
N ASP A 341 -0.05 20.20 -8.77
CA ASP A 341 1.33 20.07 -9.22
C ASP A 341 1.42 19.00 -10.32
N PRO A 342 1.55 19.39 -11.61
CA PRO A 342 1.66 18.43 -12.70
C PRO A 342 2.99 17.66 -12.71
N THR A 343 3.98 18.07 -11.93
CA THR A 343 5.31 17.44 -11.82
C THR A 343 5.46 16.59 -10.57
N GLY A 344 4.42 16.53 -9.73
CA GLY A 344 4.43 15.89 -8.41
C GLY A 344 4.47 14.37 -8.40
N PHE A 345 4.52 13.69 -9.57
CA PHE A 345 4.61 12.24 -9.67
C PHE A 345 5.86 11.80 -10.43
N HIS A 346 6.51 10.76 -9.93
CA HIS A 346 7.67 10.13 -10.55
C HIS A 346 7.35 8.72 -11.01
N LEU A 347 7.70 8.39 -12.25
CA LEU A 347 7.57 7.05 -12.80
C LEU A 347 8.55 6.10 -12.10
N THR A 348 8.04 5.08 -11.43
CA THR A 348 8.84 4.11 -10.70
C THR A 348 8.96 2.77 -11.41
N ARG A 349 7.93 2.39 -12.16
CA ARG A 349 7.91 1.13 -12.91
C ARG A 349 6.99 1.22 -14.11
N THR A 350 7.38 0.56 -15.21
CA THR A 350 6.51 0.26 -16.35
C THR A 350 6.59 -1.23 -16.66
N THR A 351 5.44 -1.86 -16.89
CA THR A 351 5.34 -3.24 -17.34
C THR A 351 4.31 -3.35 -18.46
N ARG A 352 4.44 -4.36 -19.34
CA ARG A 352 3.44 -4.69 -20.35
C ARG A 352 2.85 -6.06 -20.07
N SER A 353 1.57 -6.22 -20.36
CA SER A 353 0.88 -7.51 -20.39
C SER A 353 0.98 -8.18 -21.75
N ASP A 354 0.56 -9.45 -21.85
CA ASP A 354 0.48 -10.20 -23.11
C ASP A 354 -0.46 -9.56 -24.15
N ARG A 355 -1.40 -8.72 -23.71
CA ARG A 355 -2.30 -7.96 -24.58
C ARG A 355 -1.82 -6.55 -24.90
N ASP A 356 -0.54 -6.27 -24.63
CA ASP A 356 0.06 -4.94 -24.79
C ASP A 356 -0.54 -3.82 -23.91
N ASP A 357 -1.33 -4.15 -22.89
CA ASP A 357 -1.68 -3.16 -21.89
C ASP A 357 -0.39 -2.66 -21.21
N ALA A 358 -0.24 -1.36 -21.05
CA ALA A 358 0.87 -0.78 -20.32
C ALA A 358 0.43 -0.42 -18.90
N LEU A 359 1.09 -1.01 -17.90
CA LEU A 359 0.99 -0.55 -16.52
C LEU A 359 2.13 0.39 -16.22
N SER A 360 1.81 1.63 -15.86
CA SER A 360 2.75 2.61 -15.31
C SER A 360 2.45 2.85 -13.84
N VAL A 361 3.47 2.74 -12.99
CA VAL A 361 3.38 3.00 -11.56
C VAL A 361 4.07 4.33 -11.28
N TRP A 362 3.31 5.26 -10.71
CA TRP A 362 3.75 6.62 -10.40
C TRP A 362 3.66 6.87 -8.91
N ASP A 363 4.73 7.36 -8.33
CA ASP A 363 4.83 7.68 -6.91
C ASP A 363 4.96 9.17 -6.69
N ARG A 364 4.33 9.67 -5.63
CA ARG A 364 4.29 11.09 -5.33
C ARG A 364 5.61 11.57 -4.73
N THR A 365 6.04 12.77 -5.11
CA THR A 365 7.28 13.44 -4.68
C THR A 365 7.53 13.45 -3.15
N PRO A 366 6.55 13.76 -2.27
CA PRO A 366 6.80 13.79 -0.82
C PRO A 366 7.37 12.49 -0.24
N PHE A 367 7.08 11.33 -0.86
CA PHE A 367 7.72 10.07 -0.46
C PHE A 367 9.21 10.01 -0.82
N LEU A 368 9.64 10.71 -1.89
CA LEU A 368 11.05 10.77 -2.26
C LEU A 368 11.85 11.63 -1.27
N ASP A 369 11.26 12.74 -0.78
CA ASP A 369 11.87 13.58 0.25
C ASP A 369 11.98 12.82 1.58
N GLU A 370 10.92 12.10 1.94
CA GLU A 370 10.88 11.24 3.12
C GLU A 370 11.92 10.10 3.02
N ARG A 371 12.19 9.62 1.81
CA ARG A 371 13.27 8.66 1.56
C ARG A 371 14.61 9.20 2.04
N LEU A 372 15.00 10.42 1.65
CA LEU A 372 16.26 11.03 2.09
C LEU A 372 16.33 11.10 3.62
N ARG A 373 15.24 11.50 4.26
CA ARG A 373 15.12 11.55 5.74
C ARG A 373 15.34 10.18 6.38
N LEU A 374 14.75 9.12 5.84
CA LEU A 374 14.79 7.76 6.41
C LEU A 374 16.07 6.98 6.11
N THR A 375 16.76 7.31 5.03
CA THR A 375 17.93 6.55 4.57
C THR A 375 19.23 7.35 4.62
N GLY A 376 19.14 8.68 4.49
CA GLY A 376 20.30 9.55 4.26
C GLY A 376 20.90 9.44 2.85
N VAL A 377 20.24 8.71 1.93
CA VAL A 377 20.68 8.49 0.55
C VAL A 377 19.90 9.38 -0.41
N PRO A 378 20.53 10.23 -1.21
CA PRO A 378 19.86 11.08 -2.21
C PRO A 378 19.06 10.27 -3.25
N ALA A 379 18.03 10.87 -3.81
CA ALA A 379 17.29 10.28 -4.91
C ALA A 379 18.21 10.15 -6.14
N GLY A 380 18.38 8.93 -6.66
CA GLY A 380 19.22 8.65 -7.83
C GLY A 380 20.54 7.91 -7.54
N GLU A 381 20.86 7.61 -6.29
CA GLU A 381 22.08 6.88 -5.89
C GLU A 381 21.84 5.39 -5.53
N ASP A 382 20.74 4.76 -5.99
CA ASP A 382 20.49 3.31 -5.81
C ASP A 382 20.90 2.51 -7.03
#